data_cd1a8f41c6eaf06ee3cac46f3044df9e
#
_entry.id   cd1a8f41c6eaf06ee3cac46f3044df9e
#
_cell.length_a   1.000
_cell.length_b   1.000
_cell.length_c   1.000
_cell.angle_alpha   90.00
_cell.angle_beta   90.00
_cell.angle_gamma   90.00
#
_symmetry.space_group_name_H-M   'P 1'
#
loop_
_entity.id
_entity.type
_entity.pdbx_description
1 polymer ?
#
loop_
_entity_poly.entity_id
_entity_poly.type
_entity_poly.pdbx_seq_one_letter_code
_entity_poly.pdbx_strand_id
1 'polypeptide(L)'
;MYLPWGLGFSRDILVRDFGARNVIYTDGNEDIPEHLKWRTDILNVDSYDFEYLREWRIKGKTFNFSNFPQGEIIVIAPDINSLNHLV
;
A
#
# COMPACT_ATOMS: atom_id res chain seq x y z
N MET A 1 -2.32 6.02 -20.19
CA MET A 1 -2.92 4.75 -19.72
C MET A 1 -1.88 3.96 -18.95
N TYR A 2 -2.24 3.47 -17.77
CA TYR A 2 -1.36 2.61 -16.99
C TYR A 2 -1.49 1.17 -17.46
N LEU A 3 -0.36 0.53 -17.74
CA LEU A 3 -0.34 -0.91 -17.91
C LEU A 3 -0.35 -1.58 -16.52
N PRO A 4 -1.04 -2.72 -16.34
CA PRO A 4 -1.20 -3.34 -15.02
C PRO A 4 0.06 -4.10 -14.57
N TRP A 5 1.12 -3.36 -14.28
CA TRP A 5 2.31 -3.88 -13.63
C TRP A 5 2.24 -3.64 -12.14
N GLY A 6 2.68 -4.59 -11.35
CA GLY A 6 2.72 -4.42 -9.91
C GLY A 6 3.34 -5.59 -9.18
N LEU A 7 3.46 -5.44 -7.88
CA LEU A 7 3.86 -6.50 -6.96
C LEU A 7 2.75 -6.72 -5.95
N GLY A 8 2.43 -7.98 -5.71
CA GLY A 8 1.47 -8.37 -4.68
C GLY A 8 2.18 -8.97 -3.47
N PHE A 9 1.73 -8.61 -2.29
CA PHE A 9 2.29 -9.09 -1.03
C PHE A 9 1.20 -9.68 -0.15
N SER A 10 1.55 -10.67 0.66
CA SER A 10 0.63 -11.21 1.65
C SER A 10 0.29 -10.13 2.68
N ARG A 11 -1.01 -9.82 2.82
CA ARG A 11 -1.49 -8.86 3.81
C ARG A 11 -1.11 -9.27 5.23
N ASP A 12 -1.26 -10.55 5.55
CA ASP A 12 -0.99 -11.04 6.90
C ASP A 12 0.48 -10.86 7.28
N ILE A 13 1.39 -11.09 6.35
CA ILE A 13 2.82 -10.87 6.56
C ILE A 13 3.11 -9.38 6.71
N LEU A 14 2.54 -8.55 5.83
CA LEU A 14 2.72 -7.10 5.91
C LEU A 14 2.25 -6.54 7.26
N VAL A 15 1.10 -6.99 7.74
CA VAL A 15 0.56 -6.53 9.02
C VAL A 15 1.39 -7.04 10.19
N ARG A 16 1.66 -8.34 10.22
CA ARG A 16 2.31 -8.98 11.36
C ARG A 16 3.79 -8.63 11.48
N ASP A 17 4.52 -8.67 10.35
CA ASP A 17 5.98 -8.56 10.38
C ASP A 17 6.49 -7.16 10.01
N PHE A 18 5.69 -6.36 9.29
CA PHE A 18 6.10 -5.03 8.82
C PHE A 18 5.25 -3.90 9.39
N GLY A 19 4.20 -4.22 10.14
CA GLY A 19 3.38 -3.21 10.79
C GLY A 19 2.45 -2.45 9.87
N ALA A 20 2.06 -3.03 8.73
CA ALA A 20 1.14 -2.39 7.82
C ALA A 20 -0.22 -2.14 8.49
N ARG A 21 -0.79 -0.97 8.25
CA ARG A 21 -2.10 -0.58 8.79
C ARG A 21 -2.87 0.17 7.72
N ASN A 22 -4.20 0.10 7.78
CA ASN A 22 -5.04 0.88 6.85
C ASN A 22 -4.92 2.37 7.12
N VAL A 23 -5.07 3.13 6.05
CA VAL A 23 -5.13 4.60 6.13
C VAL A 23 -6.44 5.01 6.80
N ILE A 24 -6.34 5.98 7.70
CA ILE A 24 -7.48 6.61 8.37
C ILE A 24 -7.76 7.91 7.64
N TYR A 25 -9.00 8.11 7.19
CA TYR A 25 -9.41 9.35 6.53
C TYR A 25 -10.17 10.25 7.50
N THR A 26 -9.81 11.51 7.51
CA THR A 26 -10.40 12.54 8.38
C THR A 26 -10.80 13.75 7.55
N ASP A 27 -11.68 14.58 8.07
CA ASP A 27 -12.08 15.83 7.41
C ASP A 27 -11.06 16.98 7.61
N GLY A 28 -9.99 16.72 8.35
CA GLY A 28 -8.97 17.72 8.64
C GLY A 28 -9.22 18.53 9.90
N ASN A 29 -10.40 18.42 10.50
CA ASN A 29 -10.78 19.14 11.74
C ASN A 29 -10.79 18.25 12.97
N GLU A 30 -10.63 16.95 12.78
CA GLU A 30 -10.58 16.00 13.87
C GLU A 30 -9.23 16.04 14.57
N ASP A 31 -9.24 15.86 15.87
CA ASP A 31 -8.02 15.79 16.68
C ASP A 31 -7.44 14.37 16.57
N ILE A 32 -6.33 14.25 15.85
CA ILE A 32 -5.70 12.96 15.59
C ILE A 32 -4.51 12.77 16.54
N PRO A 33 -4.49 11.70 17.34
CA PRO A 33 -3.33 11.39 18.18
C PRO A 33 -2.04 11.31 17.37
N GLU A 34 -0.94 11.80 17.94
CA GLU A 34 0.35 11.88 17.25
C GLU A 34 0.79 10.53 16.66
N HIS A 35 0.57 9.46 17.40
CA HIS A 35 1.00 8.13 16.96
C HIS A 35 0.20 7.56 15.76
N LEU A 36 -0.91 8.21 15.38
CA LEU A 36 -1.73 7.80 14.24
C LEU A 36 -1.55 8.71 13.03
N LYS A 37 -0.83 9.81 13.15
CA LYS A 37 -0.71 10.79 12.06
C LYS A 37 -0.05 10.22 10.81
N TRP A 38 0.89 9.31 10.97
CA TRP A 38 1.61 8.70 9.83
C TRP A 38 0.67 7.91 8.90
N ARG A 39 -0.47 7.42 9.42
CA ARG A 39 -1.44 6.63 8.65
C ARG A 39 -2.74 7.38 8.41
N THR A 40 -2.76 8.69 8.61
CA THR A 40 -3.95 9.53 8.46
C THR A 40 -3.82 10.41 7.24
N ASP A 41 -4.90 10.56 6.51
CA ASP A 41 -4.98 11.44 5.36
C ASP A 41 -6.29 12.22 5.40
N ILE A 42 -6.35 13.33 4.65
CA ILE A 42 -7.52 14.18 4.62
C ILE A 42 -8.42 13.75 3.46
N LEU A 43 -9.70 13.51 3.80
CA LEU A 43 -10.71 13.22 2.80
C LEU A 43 -11.09 14.53 2.10
N ASN A 44 -10.80 14.63 0.81
CA ASN A 44 -11.09 15.82 0.04
C ASN A 44 -12.38 15.62 -0.77
N VAL A 45 -13.46 16.25 -0.31
CA VAL A 45 -14.77 16.09 -0.92
C VAL A 45 -14.90 16.79 -2.28
N ASP A 46 -14.00 17.73 -2.58
CA ASP A 46 -14.02 18.49 -3.83
C ASP A 46 -13.14 17.89 -4.91
N SER A 47 -12.44 16.80 -4.62
CA SER A 47 -11.57 16.13 -5.58
C SER A 47 -11.76 14.61 -5.50
N TYR A 48 -10.85 13.89 -6.12
CA TYR A 48 -10.93 12.43 -6.14
C TYR A 48 -10.82 11.85 -4.74
N ASP A 49 -11.81 11.03 -4.38
CA ASP A 49 -11.82 10.32 -3.12
C ASP A 49 -11.18 8.94 -3.33
N PHE A 50 -10.06 8.69 -2.67
CA PHE A 50 -9.32 7.44 -2.78
C PHE A 50 -9.65 6.44 -1.67
N GLU A 51 -10.61 6.74 -0.79
CA GLU A 51 -10.99 5.84 0.30
C GLU A 51 -11.40 4.45 -0.22
N TYR A 52 -12.05 4.39 -1.38
CA TYR A 52 -12.47 3.12 -1.98
C TYR A 52 -11.29 2.20 -2.35
N LEU A 53 -10.08 2.73 -2.48
CA LEU A 53 -8.89 1.94 -2.79
C LEU A 53 -8.40 1.11 -1.61
N ARG A 54 -8.90 1.37 -0.40
CA ARG A 54 -8.50 0.65 0.83
C ARG A 54 -6.98 0.66 1.01
N GLU A 55 -6.41 1.86 0.98
CA GLU A 55 -4.97 2.04 1.07
C GLU A 55 -4.42 1.56 2.41
N TRP A 56 -3.26 0.92 2.36
CA TRP A 56 -2.50 0.49 3.53
C TRP A 56 -1.14 1.16 3.52
N ARG A 57 -0.61 1.45 4.70
CA ARG A 57 0.70 2.10 4.85
C ARG A 57 1.57 1.35 5.83
N ILE A 58 2.90 1.40 5.59
CA ILE A 58 3.92 0.93 6.50
C ILE A 58 4.68 2.17 6.98
N LYS A 59 4.85 2.29 8.30
CA LYS A 59 5.57 3.41 8.88
C LYS A 59 7.06 3.32 8.53
N GLY A 60 7.64 4.43 8.09
CA GLY A 60 9.06 4.49 7.74
C GLY A 60 9.28 5.06 6.36
N LYS A 61 10.55 5.19 5.99
CA LYS A 61 10.95 5.81 4.72
C LYS A 61 11.29 4.80 3.64
N THR A 62 11.63 3.57 4.02
CA THR A 62 12.05 2.55 3.07
C THR A 62 11.41 1.21 3.41
N PHE A 63 11.13 0.45 2.37
CA PHE A 63 10.70 -0.94 2.47
C PHE A 63 11.76 -1.81 1.81
N ASN A 64 12.37 -2.71 2.57
CA ASN A 64 13.40 -3.59 2.05
C ASN A 64 12.78 -4.91 1.62
N PHE A 65 12.67 -5.13 0.31
CA PHE A 65 12.07 -6.34 -0.25
C PHE A 65 12.81 -7.62 0.15
N SER A 66 14.11 -7.53 0.44
CA SER A 66 14.88 -8.70 0.84
C SER A 66 14.47 -9.25 2.21
N ASN A 67 13.79 -8.46 3.02
CA ASN A 67 13.25 -8.89 4.30
C ASN A 67 11.89 -9.58 4.20
N PHE A 68 11.30 -9.62 3.00
CA PHE A 68 10.02 -10.26 2.75
C PHE A 68 10.25 -11.68 2.22
N PRO A 69 9.48 -12.69 2.67
CA PRO A 69 9.62 -14.05 2.15
C PRO A 69 9.42 -14.09 0.63
N GLN A 70 10.40 -14.57 -0.10
CA GLN A 70 10.40 -14.51 -1.57
C GLN A 70 9.22 -15.26 -2.19
N GLY A 71 8.84 -16.39 -1.64
CA GLY A 71 7.71 -17.16 -2.13
C GLY A 71 6.36 -16.49 -1.94
N GLU A 72 6.30 -15.39 -1.18
CA GLU A 72 5.07 -14.66 -0.87
C GLU A 72 4.92 -13.36 -1.68
N ILE A 73 5.82 -13.12 -2.62
CA ILE A 73 5.72 -11.95 -3.52
C ILE A 73 5.17 -12.42 -4.86
N ILE A 74 4.10 -11.76 -5.32
CA ILE A 74 3.45 -12.04 -6.60
C ILE A 74 3.75 -10.92 -7.56
N VAL A 75 4.22 -11.26 -8.77
CA VAL A 75 4.41 -10.28 -9.84
C VAL A 75 3.14 -10.19 -10.67
N ILE A 76 2.67 -8.98 -10.87
CA ILE A 76 1.49 -8.70 -11.70
C ILE A 76 1.96 -8.06 -12.99
N ALA A 77 1.56 -8.63 -14.13
CA ALA A 77 1.97 -8.15 -15.45
C ALA A 77 0.77 -8.04 -16.37
N PRO A 78 0.84 -7.21 -17.43
CA PRO A 78 -0.28 -7.05 -18.38
C PRO A 78 -0.62 -8.34 -19.12
N ASP A 79 0.38 -9.18 -19.40
CA ASP A 79 0.20 -10.47 -20.08
C ASP A 79 1.39 -11.40 -19.78
N ILE A 80 1.29 -12.64 -20.23
CA ILE A 80 2.32 -13.64 -19.97
C ILE A 80 3.63 -13.33 -20.72
N ASN A 81 3.55 -12.70 -21.88
CA ASN A 81 4.75 -12.34 -22.65
C ASN A 81 5.53 -11.24 -21.94
N SER A 82 4.85 -10.24 -21.38
CA SER A 82 5.47 -9.20 -20.59
C SER A 82 6.15 -9.79 -19.34
N LEU A 83 5.51 -10.76 -18.70
CA LEU A 83 6.08 -11.44 -17.54
C LEU A 83 7.37 -12.16 -17.89
N ASN A 84 7.42 -12.82 -19.05
CA ASN A 84 8.60 -13.57 -19.49
C ASN A 84 9.81 -12.67 -19.74
N HIS A 85 9.60 -11.38 -20.02
CA HIS A 85 10.71 -10.42 -20.20
C HIS A 85 11.40 -10.03 -18.88
N LEU A 86 10.80 -10.33 -17.74
CA LEU A 86 11.38 -10.02 -16.44
C LEU A 86 12.43 -11.06 -15.99
N VAL A 87 12.51 -12.17 -16.68
CA VAL A 87 13.35 -13.32 -16.27
C VAL A 87 14.68 -13.29 -16.98
#